data_0c395f96619404aa9100f79bb5e5e75a
#
_entry.id   0c395f96619404aa9100f79bb5e5e75a
#
_cell.length_a   1.000
_cell.length_b   1.000
_cell.length_c   1.000
_cell.angle_alpha   90.00
_cell.angle_beta   90.00
_cell.angle_gamma   90.00
#
_symmetry.space_group_name_H-M   'P 1'
#
loop_
_entity.id
_entity.type
_entity.pdbx_description
1 polymer ?
#
loop_
_entity_poly.entity_id
_entity_poly.type
_entity_poly.pdbx_seq_one_letter_code
_entity_poly.pdbx_strand_id
1 'polypeptide(L)'
;MLLFACKPAEDPDLDQVSGSTELTIKDAVDFVAQSESQLAELLYENEHMAWVYSNFITHDTEMLAARANKNFTAKQVELAVEAASYYKIDGLDADTLRKLNILRSGITIPAPRDAAKTSEQSEIGARLGGMYGKGEYCYANGDCLDLGHLGDIMAESRDPGALLEAWNGWRQVSPPMKNLYARQVELANEGANELGFADLGAMWRSAYDMPPEGFPIELDRLWGEVKPLYEALHCHVRAKLGEQYGTQLVSQDGPIPAHLLGNMWAQDWSNIYPLVAPSE
;
A
#
# COMPACT_ATOMS: atom_id res chain seq x y z
N MET A 1 -18.58 -30.94 -75.66
CA MET A 1 -17.74 -30.04 -74.96
C MET A 1 -18.63 -28.98 -74.35
N LEU A 2 -19.14 -29.23 -73.12
CA LEU A 2 -20.13 -28.40 -72.44
C LEU A 2 -19.34 -27.67 -71.27
N LEU A 3 -19.23 -26.38 -71.43
CA LEU A 3 -18.64 -25.48 -70.40
C LEU A 3 -19.72 -25.16 -69.37
N PHE A 4 -19.56 -25.65 -68.14
CA PHE A 4 -20.31 -25.17 -66.96
C PHE A 4 -19.64 -23.93 -66.40
N ALA A 5 -20.33 -22.81 -66.50
CA ALA A 5 -19.94 -21.59 -65.80
C ALA A 5 -20.35 -21.69 -64.32
N CYS A 6 -19.42 -21.67 -63.43
CA CYS A 6 -19.67 -21.48 -61.99
C CYS A 6 -20.01 -20.00 -61.66
N LYS A 7 -21.23 -19.78 -61.13
CA LYS A 7 -21.58 -18.51 -60.48
C LYS A 7 -20.80 -18.35 -59.17
N PRO A 8 -20.27 -17.15 -58.83
CA PRO A 8 -19.73 -16.88 -57.49
C PRO A 8 -20.88 -16.89 -56.48
N ALA A 9 -20.65 -17.53 -55.35
CA ALA A 9 -21.52 -17.45 -54.17
C ALA A 9 -21.48 -16.02 -53.63
N GLU A 10 -22.64 -15.45 -53.39
CA GLU A 10 -22.80 -14.21 -52.63
C GLU A 10 -22.36 -14.49 -51.20
N ASP A 11 -21.37 -13.73 -50.69
CA ASP A 11 -20.97 -13.73 -49.28
C ASP A 11 -22.14 -13.22 -48.41
N PRO A 12 -22.51 -13.92 -47.35
CA PRO A 12 -23.48 -13.39 -46.40
C PRO A 12 -22.86 -12.22 -45.68
N ASP A 13 -23.63 -11.15 -45.64
CA ASP A 13 -23.44 -9.88 -44.92
C ASP A 13 -22.76 -10.06 -43.56
N LEU A 14 -21.48 -9.71 -43.45
CA LEU A 14 -20.69 -9.68 -42.19
C LEU A 14 -20.86 -8.38 -41.43
N ASP A 15 -21.90 -7.62 -41.68
CA ASP A 15 -22.18 -6.30 -41.07
C ASP A 15 -23.20 -6.34 -39.91
N GLN A 16 -23.22 -7.39 -39.11
CA GLN A 16 -23.99 -7.36 -37.85
C GLN A 16 -23.36 -8.20 -36.78
N VAL A 17 -22.34 -7.71 -36.09
CA VAL A 17 -22.10 -7.87 -34.62
C VAL A 17 -21.01 -6.89 -34.17
N SER A 18 -21.35 -5.65 -33.93
CA SER A 18 -20.67 -4.81 -32.95
C SER A 18 -21.68 -3.85 -32.31
N GLY A 19 -22.69 -4.41 -31.68
CA GLY A 19 -23.46 -3.69 -30.67
C GLY A 19 -22.65 -3.69 -29.39
N SER A 20 -21.81 -2.70 -29.16
CA SER A 20 -21.39 -2.36 -27.81
C SER A 20 -22.66 -1.93 -27.07
N THR A 21 -23.22 -2.83 -26.26
CA THR A 21 -24.37 -2.49 -25.41
C THR A 21 -23.89 -1.37 -24.49
N GLU A 22 -24.43 -0.17 -24.67
CA GLU A 22 -24.11 0.98 -23.85
C GLU A 22 -24.52 0.65 -22.40
N LEU A 23 -23.55 0.71 -21.47
CA LEU A 23 -23.81 0.41 -20.06
C LEU A 23 -24.78 1.43 -19.48
N THR A 24 -25.77 0.95 -18.73
CA THR A 24 -26.84 1.78 -18.14
C THR A 24 -26.64 1.98 -16.64
N ILE A 25 -27.35 2.97 -16.06
CA ILE A 25 -27.42 3.17 -14.60
C ILE A 25 -27.91 1.90 -13.90
N LYS A 26 -28.91 1.21 -14.49
CA LYS A 26 -29.42 -0.05 -13.93
C LYS A 26 -28.34 -1.13 -13.88
N ASP A 27 -27.53 -1.26 -14.93
CA ASP A 27 -26.44 -2.24 -14.97
C ASP A 27 -25.40 -1.95 -13.89
N ALA A 28 -25.09 -0.67 -13.61
CA ALA A 28 -24.19 -0.27 -12.55
C ALA A 28 -24.74 -0.63 -11.15
N VAL A 29 -26.02 -0.41 -10.89
CA VAL A 29 -26.67 -0.76 -9.62
C VAL A 29 -26.70 -2.27 -9.41
N ASP A 30 -27.08 -3.03 -10.44
CA ASP A 30 -27.13 -4.49 -10.42
C ASP A 30 -25.71 -5.08 -10.22
N PHE A 31 -24.68 -4.51 -10.87
CA PHE A 31 -23.28 -4.87 -10.70
C PHE A 31 -22.80 -4.66 -9.27
N VAL A 32 -23.09 -3.50 -8.68
CA VAL A 32 -22.71 -3.21 -7.28
C VAL A 32 -23.34 -4.21 -6.33
N ALA A 33 -24.64 -4.47 -6.45
CA ALA A 33 -25.34 -5.42 -5.59
C ALA A 33 -24.79 -6.84 -5.71
N GLN A 34 -24.48 -7.29 -6.93
CA GLN A 34 -23.88 -8.58 -7.18
C GLN A 34 -22.46 -8.67 -6.64
N SER A 35 -21.67 -7.62 -6.80
CA SER A 35 -20.30 -7.54 -6.28
C SER A 35 -20.24 -7.60 -4.76
N GLU A 36 -21.13 -6.87 -4.07
CA GLU A 36 -21.25 -6.92 -2.60
C GLU A 36 -21.57 -8.34 -2.12
N SER A 37 -22.49 -9.03 -2.78
CA SER A 37 -22.85 -10.41 -2.42
C SER A 37 -21.68 -11.39 -2.62
N GLN A 38 -21.00 -11.32 -3.76
CA GLN A 38 -19.87 -12.20 -4.07
C GLN A 38 -18.68 -11.98 -3.14
N LEU A 39 -18.36 -10.70 -2.86
CA LEU A 39 -17.28 -10.37 -1.94
C LEU A 39 -17.60 -10.77 -0.50
N ALA A 40 -18.84 -10.62 -0.04
CA ALA A 40 -19.25 -11.05 1.30
C ALA A 40 -19.10 -12.55 1.50
N GLU A 41 -19.45 -13.37 0.51
CA GLU A 41 -19.29 -14.84 0.55
C GLU A 41 -17.81 -15.24 0.61
N LEU A 42 -16.98 -14.68 -0.28
CA LEU A 42 -15.55 -14.97 -0.33
C LEU A 42 -14.80 -14.44 0.89
N LEU A 43 -15.19 -13.28 1.43
CA LEU A 43 -14.63 -12.71 2.65
C LEU A 43 -14.93 -13.62 3.84
N TYR A 44 -16.17 -14.13 3.94
CA TYR A 44 -16.55 -15.06 4.99
C TYR A 44 -15.64 -16.30 4.99
N GLU A 45 -15.40 -16.91 3.82
CA GLU A 45 -14.50 -18.06 3.70
C GLU A 45 -13.06 -17.70 4.06
N ASN A 46 -12.56 -16.56 3.54
CA ASN A 46 -11.20 -16.09 3.79
C ASN A 46 -10.92 -15.84 5.27
N GLU A 47 -11.82 -15.15 5.97
CA GLU A 47 -11.67 -14.82 7.39
C GLU A 47 -11.71 -16.09 8.26
N HIS A 48 -12.56 -17.06 7.94
CA HIS A 48 -12.62 -18.33 8.67
C HIS A 48 -11.34 -19.16 8.48
N MET A 49 -10.81 -19.21 7.25
CA MET A 49 -9.55 -19.92 6.98
C MET A 49 -8.35 -19.22 7.63
N ALA A 50 -8.33 -17.89 7.62
CA ALA A 50 -7.31 -17.10 8.31
C ALA A 50 -7.36 -17.34 9.84
N TRP A 51 -8.57 -17.39 10.43
CA TRP A 51 -8.74 -17.67 11.85
C TRP A 51 -8.27 -19.10 12.20
N VAL A 52 -8.65 -20.11 11.40
CA VAL A 52 -8.20 -21.49 11.60
C VAL A 52 -6.67 -21.57 11.55
N TYR A 53 -6.05 -20.96 10.54
CA TYR A 53 -4.59 -20.91 10.41
C TYR A 53 -3.92 -20.23 11.60
N SER A 54 -4.45 -19.10 12.06
CA SER A 54 -3.87 -18.36 13.20
C SER A 54 -3.91 -19.15 14.53
N ASN A 55 -4.86 -20.06 14.68
CA ASN A 55 -5.01 -20.88 15.89
C ASN A 55 -4.37 -22.27 15.78
N PHE A 56 -4.23 -22.80 14.57
CA PHE A 56 -3.67 -24.12 14.29
C PHE A 56 -2.67 -24.00 13.13
N ILE A 57 -1.44 -23.62 13.44
CA ILE A 57 -0.39 -23.39 12.43
C ILE A 57 0.17 -24.73 11.97
N THR A 58 -0.36 -25.24 10.86
CA THR A 58 0.10 -26.46 10.18
C THR A 58 0.26 -26.19 8.69
N HIS A 59 0.95 -27.07 7.97
CA HIS A 59 1.07 -26.99 6.51
C HIS A 59 -0.31 -26.99 5.82
N ASP A 60 -1.25 -27.82 6.29
CA ASP A 60 -2.58 -27.92 5.68
C ASP A 60 -3.41 -26.65 5.89
N THR A 61 -3.38 -26.07 7.09
CA THR A 61 -4.11 -24.83 7.39
C THR A 61 -3.51 -23.63 6.69
N GLU A 62 -2.18 -23.59 6.52
CA GLU A 62 -1.49 -22.59 5.70
C GLU A 62 -1.94 -22.65 4.23
N MET A 63 -1.98 -23.86 3.65
CA MET A 63 -2.45 -24.05 2.27
C MET A 63 -3.92 -23.64 2.09
N LEU A 64 -4.78 -23.96 3.05
CA LEU A 64 -6.20 -23.60 2.99
C LEU A 64 -6.39 -22.08 3.09
N ALA A 65 -5.72 -21.42 4.01
CA ALA A 65 -5.76 -19.96 4.15
C ALA A 65 -5.19 -19.25 2.93
N ALA A 66 -4.06 -19.70 2.39
CA ALA A 66 -3.47 -19.16 1.17
C ALA A 66 -4.41 -19.29 -0.04
N ARG A 67 -5.12 -20.41 -0.16
CA ARG A 67 -6.10 -20.64 -1.23
C ARG A 67 -7.31 -19.73 -1.11
N ALA A 68 -7.88 -19.58 0.08
CA ALA A 68 -9.02 -18.70 0.32
C ALA A 68 -8.65 -17.24 0.04
N ASN A 69 -7.51 -16.77 0.54
CA ASN A 69 -7.00 -15.44 0.29
C ASN A 69 -6.76 -15.18 -1.21
N LYS A 70 -6.19 -16.15 -1.93
CA LYS A 70 -6.00 -16.05 -3.38
C LYS A 70 -7.32 -15.87 -4.13
N ASN A 71 -8.35 -16.65 -3.77
CA ASN A 71 -9.65 -16.56 -4.42
C ASN A 71 -10.32 -15.20 -4.16
N PHE A 72 -10.28 -14.73 -2.92
CA PHE A 72 -10.81 -13.41 -2.54
C PHE A 72 -10.10 -12.28 -3.29
N THR A 73 -8.78 -12.26 -3.27
CA THR A 73 -7.97 -11.22 -3.96
C THR A 73 -8.19 -11.22 -5.47
N ALA A 74 -8.25 -12.42 -6.09
CA ALA A 74 -8.50 -12.51 -7.52
C ALA A 74 -9.87 -11.93 -7.90
N LYS A 75 -10.90 -12.18 -7.10
CA LYS A 75 -12.23 -11.61 -7.30
C LYS A 75 -12.25 -10.09 -7.08
N GLN A 76 -11.55 -9.58 -6.07
CA GLN A 76 -11.40 -8.14 -5.88
C GLN A 76 -10.81 -7.44 -7.11
N VAL A 77 -9.75 -8.02 -7.69
CA VAL A 77 -9.11 -7.48 -8.90
C VAL A 77 -10.09 -7.49 -10.09
N GLU A 78 -10.78 -8.60 -10.31
CA GLU A 78 -11.79 -8.72 -11.37
C GLU A 78 -12.86 -7.62 -11.24
N LEU A 79 -13.46 -7.49 -10.06
CA LEU A 79 -14.52 -6.52 -9.80
C LEU A 79 -14.02 -5.07 -9.84
N ALA A 80 -12.78 -4.80 -9.42
CA ALA A 80 -12.19 -3.46 -9.52
C ALA A 80 -12.02 -3.00 -10.96
N VAL A 81 -11.56 -3.90 -11.83
CA VAL A 81 -11.42 -3.63 -13.28
C VAL A 81 -12.79 -3.36 -13.92
N GLU A 82 -13.80 -4.15 -13.57
CA GLU A 82 -15.15 -4.00 -14.10
C GLU A 82 -15.81 -2.72 -13.56
N ALA A 83 -15.67 -2.40 -12.27
CA ALA A 83 -16.18 -1.18 -11.64
C ALA A 83 -15.66 0.10 -12.32
N ALA A 84 -14.43 0.09 -12.83
CA ALA A 84 -13.86 1.23 -13.55
C ALA A 84 -14.65 1.60 -14.83
N SER A 85 -15.34 0.64 -15.44
CA SER A 85 -16.20 0.87 -16.62
C SER A 85 -17.53 1.50 -16.21
N TYR A 86 -18.16 1.02 -15.14
CA TYR A 86 -19.42 1.56 -14.62
C TYR A 86 -19.24 2.94 -13.99
N TYR A 87 -18.09 3.22 -13.40
CA TYR A 87 -17.80 4.52 -12.77
C TYR A 87 -17.86 5.71 -13.74
N LYS A 88 -17.80 5.45 -15.05
CA LYS A 88 -17.86 6.47 -16.11
C LYS A 88 -19.27 6.83 -16.55
N ILE A 89 -20.30 6.16 -16.03
CA ILE A 89 -21.71 6.40 -16.40
C ILE A 89 -22.17 7.70 -15.73
N ASP A 90 -22.70 8.61 -16.53
CA ASP A 90 -23.28 9.86 -16.04
C ASP A 90 -24.63 9.62 -15.35
N GLY A 91 -24.92 10.38 -14.30
CA GLY A 91 -26.21 10.36 -13.61
C GLY A 91 -26.38 9.26 -12.55
N LEU A 92 -25.29 8.57 -12.16
CA LEU A 92 -25.31 7.66 -11.01
C LEU A 92 -25.63 8.43 -9.72
N ASP A 93 -26.39 7.79 -8.81
CA ASP A 93 -26.59 8.32 -7.48
C ASP A 93 -25.29 8.24 -6.64
N ALA A 94 -25.22 9.05 -5.57
CA ALA A 94 -24.01 9.18 -4.76
C ALA A 94 -23.58 7.87 -4.07
N ASP A 95 -24.54 7.01 -3.67
CA ASP A 95 -24.25 5.73 -3.01
C ASP A 95 -23.62 4.75 -4.01
N THR A 96 -24.23 4.59 -5.17
CA THR A 96 -23.72 3.74 -6.27
C THR A 96 -22.32 4.21 -6.71
N LEU A 97 -22.14 5.52 -6.90
CA LEU A 97 -20.85 6.09 -7.29
C LEU A 97 -19.78 5.83 -6.23
N ARG A 98 -20.10 6.00 -4.94
CA ARG A 98 -19.20 5.72 -3.82
C ARG A 98 -18.82 4.24 -3.76
N LYS A 99 -19.77 3.33 -3.90
CA LYS A 99 -19.52 1.87 -3.91
C LYS A 99 -18.64 1.44 -5.07
N LEU A 100 -18.86 1.97 -6.27
CA LEU A 100 -17.98 1.74 -7.41
C LEU A 100 -16.55 2.25 -7.16
N ASN A 101 -16.42 3.42 -6.49
CA ASN A 101 -15.10 3.94 -6.13
C ASN A 101 -14.40 3.03 -5.11
N ILE A 102 -15.11 2.51 -4.11
CA ILE A 102 -14.58 1.56 -3.12
C ILE A 102 -14.11 0.29 -3.81
N LEU A 103 -14.91 -0.28 -4.73
CA LEU A 103 -14.52 -1.48 -5.48
C LEU A 103 -13.23 -1.27 -6.27
N ARG A 104 -13.12 -0.19 -7.04
CA ARG A 104 -11.93 0.05 -7.89
C ARG A 104 -10.70 0.53 -7.10
N SER A 105 -10.86 1.11 -5.91
CA SER A 105 -9.75 1.55 -5.04
C SER A 105 -9.39 0.53 -3.96
N GLY A 106 -10.11 -0.57 -3.83
CA GLY A 106 -9.93 -1.59 -2.79
C GLY A 106 -8.66 -2.43 -2.92
N ILE A 107 -7.88 -2.24 -4.00
CA ILE A 107 -6.60 -2.92 -4.24
C ILE A 107 -5.48 -1.98 -3.82
N THR A 108 -4.64 -2.39 -2.86
CA THR A 108 -3.56 -1.53 -2.36
C THR A 108 -2.51 -1.21 -3.43
N ILE A 109 -2.13 -2.21 -4.22
CA ILE A 109 -1.14 -2.08 -5.31
C ILE A 109 -1.71 -2.76 -6.55
N PRO A 110 -2.41 -2.01 -7.43
CA PRO A 110 -3.01 -2.57 -8.63
C PRO A 110 -1.94 -3.00 -9.63
N ALA A 111 -2.13 -4.16 -10.23
CA ALA A 111 -1.27 -4.62 -11.31
C ALA A 111 -1.85 -4.19 -12.67
N PRO A 112 -1.00 -3.95 -13.69
CA PRO A 112 -1.44 -3.80 -15.06
C PRO A 112 -2.19 -5.04 -15.57
N ARG A 113 -3.06 -4.89 -16.57
CA ARG A 113 -3.77 -6.03 -17.20
C ARG A 113 -2.85 -6.95 -18.00
N ASP A 114 -1.70 -6.45 -18.41
CA ASP A 114 -0.68 -7.26 -19.09
C ASP A 114 -0.15 -8.35 -18.15
N ALA A 115 -0.31 -9.61 -18.54
CA ALA A 115 0.01 -10.76 -17.72
C ALA A 115 1.51 -10.85 -17.36
N ALA A 116 2.41 -10.40 -18.26
CA ALA A 116 3.85 -10.40 -18.00
C ALA A 116 4.20 -9.34 -16.96
N LYS A 117 3.61 -8.14 -17.04
CA LYS A 117 3.78 -7.06 -16.06
C LYS A 117 3.18 -7.41 -14.70
N THR A 118 2.04 -8.10 -14.67
CA THR A 118 1.43 -8.62 -13.43
C THR A 118 2.35 -9.62 -12.73
N SER A 119 2.96 -10.54 -13.48
CA SER A 119 3.95 -11.48 -12.96
C SER A 119 5.18 -10.76 -12.44
N GLU A 120 5.73 -9.82 -13.22
CA GLU A 120 6.86 -8.98 -12.83
C GLU A 120 6.59 -8.24 -11.51
N GLN A 121 5.41 -7.62 -11.37
CA GLN A 121 5.03 -6.89 -10.15
C GLN A 121 4.98 -7.81 -8.93
N SER A 122 4.40 -8.99 -9.07
CA SER A 122 4.31 -9.99 -7.99
C SER A 122 5.72 -10.46 -7.57
N GLU A 123 6.60 -10.72 -8.53
CA GLU A 123 7.99 -11.12 -8.27
C GLU A 123 8.79 -10.01 -7.57
N ILE A 124 8.61 -8.76 -8.01
CA ILE A 124 9.25 -7.59 -7.37
C ILE A 124 8.75 -7.44 -5.94
N GLY A 125 7.43 -7.53 -5.70
CA GLY A 125 6.84 -7.42 -4.37
C GLY A 125 7.39 -8.49 -3.41
N ALA A 126 7.42 -9.74 -3.83
CA ALA A 126 7.99 -10.84 -3.07
C ALA A 126 9.49 -10.64 -2.79
N ARG A 127 10.25 -10.16 -3.79
CA ARG A 127 11.68 -9.89 -3.65
C ARG A 127 11.96 -8.74 -2.69
N LEU A 128 11.20 -7.64 -2.77
CA LEU A 128 11.31 -6.50 -1.85
C LEU A 128 11.01 -6.93 -0.40
N GLY A 129 9.91 -7.68 -0.19
CA GLY A 129 9.56 -8.23 1.11
C GLY A 129 10.64 -9.16 1.66
N GLY A 130 11.19 -10.03 0.82
CA GLY A 130 12.28 -10.94 1.20
C GLY A 130 13.59 -10.21 1.53
N MET A 131 13.96 -9.18 0.77
CA MET A 131 15.15 -8.37 1.05
C MET A 131 15.01 -7.60 2.37
N TYR A 132 13.83 -7.02 2.62
CA TYR A 132 13.58 -6.29 3.86
C TYR A 132 13.48 -7.21 5.07
N GLY A 133 12.71 -8.31 4.98
CA GLY A 133 12.49 -9.23 6.10
C GLY A 133 13.72 -10.05 6.50
N LYS A 134 14.70 -10.21 5.58
CA LYS A 134 16.00 -10.86 5.85
C LYS A 134 17.12 -9.83 6.07
N GLY A 135 16.78 -8.55 6.12
CA GLY A 135 17.75 -7.48 6.32
C GLY A 135 18.44 -7.61 7.66
N GLU A 136 19.75 -7.43 7.66
CA GLU A 136 20.57 -7.40 8.86
C GLU A 136 21.72 -6.41 8.68
N TYR A 137 22.25 -5.94 9.79
CA TYR A 137 23.47 -5.17 9.83
C TYR A 137 24.55 -5.93 10.61
N CYS A 138 25.72 -6.10 10.02
CA CYS A 138 26.85 -6.79 10.66
C CYS A 138 27.85 -5.77 11.18
N TYR A 139 28.13 -5.83 12.47
CA TYR A 139 29.13 -5.03 13.16
C TYR A 139 30.55 -5.50 12.81
N ALA A 140 31.55 -4.65 13.09
CA ALA A 140 32.96 -4.97 12.80
C ALA A 140 33.49 -6.20 13.58
N ASN A 141 32.87 -6.57 14.68
CA ASN A 141 33.19 -7.77 15.47
C ASN A 141 32.62 -9.06 14.86
N GLY A 142 31.82 -8.96 13.80
CA GLY A 142 31.18 -10.06 13.12
C GLY A 142 29.76 -10.41 13.58
N ASP A 143 29.23 -9.74 14.59
CA ASP A 143 27.84 -9.91 15.04
C ASP A 143 26.88 -9.27 14.02
N CYS A 144 25.91 -10.03 13.53
CA CYS A 144 24.88 -9.53 12.62
C CYS A 144 23.53 -9.46 13.36
N LEU A 145 22.88 -8.31 13.30
CA LEU A 145 21.61 -8.04 13.98
C LEU A 145 20.53 -7.69 12.95
N ASP A 146 19.36 -8.28 13.14
CA ASP A 146 18.14 -7.99 12.38
C ASP A 146 17.45 -6.69 12.91
N LEU A 147 16.33 -6.32 12.26
CA LEU A 147 15.56 -5.14 12.64
C LEU A 147 15.08 -5.18 14.09
N GLY A 148 14.69 -6.36 14.60
CA GLY A 148 14.19 -6.52 15.97
C GLY A 148 15.28 -6.16 16.98
N HIS A 149 16.43 -6.80 16.90
CA HIS A 149 17.56 -6.55 17.78
C HIS A 149 18.11 -5.12 17.67
N LEU A 150 18.20 -4.56 16.45
CA LEU A 150 18.56 -3.16 16.27
C LEU A 150 17.50 -2.22 16.85
N GLY A 151 16.23 -2.60 16.79
CA GLY A 151 15.11 -1.89 17.41
C GLY A 151 15.22 -1.87 18.95
N ASP A 152 15.62 -2.97 19.57
CA ASP A 152 15.87 -3.06 21.01
C ASP A 152 17.01 -2.10 21.44
N ILE A 153 18.09 -2.03 20.66
CA ILE A 153 19.16 -1.04 20.90
C ILE A 153 18.59 0.38 20.84
N MET A 154 17.77 0.70 19.82
CA MET A 154 17.16 2.03 19.68
C MET A 154 16.23 2.38 20.85
N ALA A 155 15.54 1.40 21.43
CA ALA A 155 14.62 1.59 22.54
C ALA A 155 15.34 1.74 23.89
N GLU A 156 16.34 0.91 24.13
CA GLU A 156 16.91 0.71 25.47
C GLU A 156 18.25 1.43 25.68
N SER A 157 19.09 1.54 24.64
CA SER A 157 20.40 2.18 24.77
C SER A 157 20.28 3.67 25.05
N ARG A 158 21.29 4.18 25.77
CA ARG A 158 21.48 5.61 25.98
C ARG A 158 22.88 6.07 25.56
N ASP A 159 23.63 5.18 24.89
CA ASP A 159 24.90 5.51 24.26
C ASP A 159 24.62 6.06 22.85
N PRO A 160 24.88 7.35 22.58
CA PRO A 160 24.60 7.96 21.30
C PRO A 160 25.40 7.35 20.14
N GLY A 161 26.58 6.78 20.42
CA GLY A 161 27.40 6.10 19.42
C GLY A 161 26.74 4.79 18.97
N ALA A 162 26.32 3.95 19.92
CA ALA A 162 25.59 2.72 19.64
C ALA A 162 24.26 2.97 18.93
N LEU A 163 23.51 3.99 19.34
CA LEU A 163 22.26 4.41 18.69
C LEU A 163 22.49 4.85 17.24
N LEU A 164 23.54 5.64 16.99
CA LEU A 164 23.88 6.10 15.65
C LEU A 164 24.33 4.94 14.75
N GLU A 165 25.11 4.02 15.27
CA GLU A 165 25.58 2.86 14.53
C GLU A 165 24.42 1.94 14.15
N ALA A 166 23.52 1.60 15.10
CA ALA A 166 22.34 0.80 14.84
C ALA A 166 21.41 1.47 13.80
N TRP A 167 21.19 2.79 13.94
CA TRP A 167 20.36 3.57 13.04
C TRP A 167 20.92 3.61 11.61
N ASN A 168 22.22 3.89 11.45
CA ASN A 168 22.90 3.90 10.15
C ASN A 168 23.02 2.49 9.56
N GLY A 169 23.26 1.49 10.40
CA GLY A 169 23.38 0.10 9.99
C GLY A 169 22.13 -0.40 9.28
N TRP A 170 20.95 -0.21 9.90
CA TRP A 170 19.70 -0.60 9.26
C TRP A 170 19.44 0.10 7.92
N ARG A 171 19.87 1.35 7.76
CA ARG A 171 19.69 2.08 6.49
C ARG A 171 20.52 1.54 5.32
N GLN A 172 21.41 0.60 5.57
CA GLN A 172 22.16 -0.08 4.49
C GLN A 172 21.31 -1.17 3.81
N VAL A 173 20.20 -1.61 4.43
CA VAL A 173 19.31 -2.63 3.88
C VAL A 173 18.53 -2.11 2.66
N SER A 174 18.09 -0.86 2.68
CA SER A 174 17.19 -0.33 1.65
C SER A 174 17.86 0.14 0.33
N PRO A 175 19.09 0.64 0.28
CA PRO A 175 19.69 1.11 -0.99
C PRO A 175 19.67 0.09 -2.14
N PRO A 176 19.95 -1.21 -1.91
CA PRO A 176 19.86 -2.22 -2.96
C PRO A 176 18.44 -2.45 -3.50
N MET A 177 17.40 -2.05 -2.72
CA MET A 177 15.98 -2.21 -3.09
C MET A 177 15.49 -1.10 -4.02
N LYS A 178 16.21 0.03 -4.11
CA LYS A 178 15.74 1.27 -4.76
C LYS A 178 15.22 1.05 -6.19
N ASN A 179 15.95 0.33 -7.02
CA ASN A 179 15.57 0.13 -8.42
C ASN A 179 14.33 -0.78 -8.55
N LEU A 180 14.23 -1.81 -7.70
CA LEU A 180 13.05 -2.67 -7.65
C LEU A 180 11.83 -1.88 -7.19
N TYR A 181 11.99 -1.04 -6.16
CA TYR A 181 10.91 -0.20 -5.66
C TYR A 181 10.45 0.82 -6.72
N ALA A 182 11.37 1.45 -7.44
CA ALA A 182 11.03 2.35 -8.53
C ALA A 182 10.21 1.63 -9.62
N ARG A 183 10.63 0.41 -10.00
CA ARG A 183 9.89 -0.41 -10.98
C ARG A 183 8.52 -0.82 -10.45
N GLN A 184 8.40 -1.16 -9.17
CA GLN A 184 7.11 -1.43 -8.52
C GLN A 184 6.15 -0.24 -8.63
N VAL A 185 6.65 0.98 -8.40
CA VAL A 185 5.85 2.22 -8.51
C VAL A 185 5.39 2.45 -9.96
N GLU A 186 6.25 2.24 -10.96
CA GLU A 186 5.87 2.35 -12.37
C GLU A 186 4.71 1.40 -12.73
N LEU A 187 4.83 0.13 -12.36
CA LEU A 187 3.81 -0.88 -12.63
C LEU A 187 2.50 -0.57 -11.88
N ALA A 188 2.60 -0.16 -10.62
CA ALA A 188 1.43 0.20 -9.82
C ALA A 188 0.72 1.46 -10.36
N ASN A 189 1.46 2.45 -10.86
CA ASN A 189 0.87 3.60 -11.54
C ASN A 189 0.16 3.20 -12.84
N GLU A 190 0.74 2.29 -13.63
CA GLU A 190 0.09 1.75 -14.83
C GLU A 190 -1.22 1.05 -14.45
N GLY A 191 -1.21 0.18 -13.43
CA GLY A 191 -2.42 -0.46 -12.93
C GLY A 191 -3.47 0.53 -12.44
N ALA A 192 -3.08 1.57 -11.69
CA ALA A 192 -3.98 2.63 -11.24
C ALA A 192 -4.59 3.41 -12.41
N ASN A 193 -3.81 3.69 -13.46
CA ASN A 193 -4.32 4.35 -14.67
C ASN A 193 -5.38 3.48 -15.38
N GLU A 194 -5.19 2.18 -15.45
CA GLU A 194 -6.17 1.25 -16.02
C GLU A 194 -7.48 1.20 -15.23
N LEU A 195 -7.42 1.49 -13.92
CA LEU A 195 -8.58 1.66 -13.05
C LEU A 195 -9.21 3.06 -13.10
N GLY A 196 -8.66 3.97 -13.94
CA GLY A 196 -9.18 5.32 -14.17
C GLY A 196 -8.69 6.37 -13.18
N PHE A 197 -7.59 6.12 -12.46
CA PHE A 197 -6.91 7.13 -11.62
C PHE A 197 -5.72 7.76 -12.36
N ALA A 198 -5.33 8.96 -11.96
CA ALA A 198 -4.17 9.64 -12.54
C ALA A 198 -2.86 8.92 -12.21
N ASP A 199 -2.75 8.37 -11.01
CA ASP A 199 -1.63 7.59 -10.50
C ASP A 199 -2.07 6.80 -9.25
N LEU A 200 -1.17 5.98 -8.70
CA LEU A 200 -1.40 5.23 -7.47
C LEU A 200 -1.69 6.16 -6.27
N GLY A 201 -1.01 7.30 -6.19
CA GLY A 201 -1.23 8.28 -5.12
C GLY A 201 -2.64 8.90 -5.17
N ALA A 202 -3.14 9.21 -6.37
CA ALA A 202 -4.53 9.67 -6.55
C ALA A 202 -5.53 8.58 -6.16
N MET A 203 -5.26 7.32 -6.54
CA MET A 203 -6.08 6.18 -6.14
C MET A 203 -6.15 6.04 -4.61
N TRP A 204 -5.03 6.07 -3.91
CA TRP A 204 -5.01 5.99 -2.44
C TRP A 204 -5.74 7.15 -1.77
N ARG A 205 -5.55 8.38 -2.25
CA ARG A 205 -6.24 9.55 -1.71
C ARG A 205 -7.75 9.54 -1.95
N SER A 206 -8.21 8.89 -3.03
CA SER A 206 -9.65 8.77 -3.31
C SER A 206 -10.43 7.94 -2.28
N ALA A 207 -9.74 7.13 -1.46
CA ALA A 207 -10.35 6.32 -0.40
C ALA A 207 -10.83 7.15 0.81
N TYR A 208 -10.48 8.43 0.88
CA TYR A 208 -10.87 9.32 1.99
C TYR A 208 -12.20 10.07 1.79
N ASP A 209 -13.07 9.60 0.90
CA ASP A 209 -14.37 10.21 0.59
C ASP A 209 -14.28 11.70 0.16
N MET A 210 -13.18 12.09 -0.46
CA MET A 210 -12.97 13.42 -1.01
C MET A 210 -12.19 13.34 -2.33
N PRO A 211 -12.24 14.37 -3.18
CA PRO A 211 -11.39 14.43 -4.36
C PRO A 211 -9.92 14.30 -3.97
N PRO A 212 -9.09 13.52 -4.72
CA PRO A 212 -7.68 13.33 -4.41
C PRO A 212 -6.88 14.63 -4.21
N GLU A 213 -7.28 15.70 -4.91
CA GLU A 213 -6.67 17.04 -4.82
C GLU A 213 -7.08 17.79 -3.54
N GLY A 214 -8.22 17.43 -2.94
CA GLY A 214 -8.69 17.98 -1.67
C GLY A 214 -7.93 17.45 -0.46
N PHE A 215 -7.42 16.22 -0.54
CA PHE A 215 -6.74 15.55 0.57
C PHE A 215 -5.50 16.30 1.07
N PRO A 216 -4.55 16.76 0.23
CA PRO A 216 -3.42 17.57 0.69
C PRO A 216 -3.85 18.87 1.38
N ILE A 217 -4.90 19.52 0.88
CA ILE A 217 -5.42 20.77 1.46
C ILE A 217 -5.95 20.52 2.89
N GLU A 218 -6.66 19.42 3.09
CA GLU A 218 -7.15 19.04 4.42
C GLU A 218 -6.01 18.66 5.37
N LEU A 219 -4.97 17.96 4.88
CA LEU A 219 -3.78 17.68 5.68
C LEU A 219 -3.04 18.96 6.10
N ASP A 220 -2.90 19.93 5.19
CA ASP A 220 -2.27 21.21 5.50
C ASP A 220 -3.08 22.01 6.54
N ARG A 221 -4.41 21.97 6.43
CA ARG A 221 -5.30 22.57 7.42
C ARG A 221 -5.11 21.94 8.81
N LEU A 222 -5.17 20.60 8.89
CA LEU A 222 -4.98 19.85 10.14
C LEU A 222 -3.58 20.07 10.72
N TRP A 223 -2.55 20.08 9.86
CA TRP A 223 -1.20 20.39 10.29
C TRP A 223 -1.09 21.79 10.90
N GLY A 224 -1.73 22.79 10.27
CA GLY A 224 -1.78 24.15 10.79
C GLY A 224 -2.37 24.24 12.20
N GLU A 225 -3.37 23.41 12.52
CA GLU A 225 -4.01 23.35 13.83
C GLU A 225 -3.15 22.67 14.90
N VAL A 226 -2.44 21.58 14.57
CA VAL A 226 -1.63 20.83 15.54
C VAL A 226 -0.19 21.32 15.65
N LYS A 227 0.30 22.06 14.67
CA LYS A 227 1.68 22.54 14.59
C LYS A 227 2.17 23.26 15.84
N PRO A 228 1.42 24.19 16.46
CA PRO A 228 1.87 24.89 17.66
C PRO A 228 2.17 23.94 18.83
N LEU A 229 1.33 22.91 19.02
CA LEU A 229 1.55 21.88 20.03
C LEU A 229 2.79 21.03 19.70
N TYR A 230 2.92 20.62 18.44
CA TYR A 230 4.08 19.85 17.99
C TYR A 230 5.39 20.62 18.17
N GLU A 231 5.43 21.90 17.82
CA GLU A 231 6.61 22.76 17.99
C GLU A 231 6.99 22.94 19.45
N ALA A 232 6.01 23.11 20.35
CA ALA A 232 6.25 23.19 21.78
C ALA A 232 6.81 21.86 22.34
N LEU A 233 6.21 20.72 21.95
CA LEU A 233 6.69 19.39 22.32
C LEU A 233 8.11 19.14 21.78
N HIS A 234 8.35 19.44 20.51
CA HIS A 234 9.68 19.28 19.90
C HIS A 234 10.74 20.14 20.60
N CYS A 235 10.39 21.39 20.97
CA CYS A 235 11.29 22.28 21.71
C CYS A 235 11.64 21.69 23.09
N HIS A 236 10.64 21.20 23.84
CA HIS A 236 10.83 20.57 25.13
C HIS A 236 11.73 19.33 25.04
N VAL A 237 11.40 18.41 24.14
CA VAL A 237 12.16 17.15 23.90
C VAL A 237 13.61 17.47 23.51
N ARG A 238 13.81 18.42 22.60
CA ARG A 238 15.15 18.86 22.20
C ARG A 238 15.97 19.39 23.37
N ALA A 239 15.38 20.22 24.23
CA ALA A 239 16.04 20.75 25.40
C ALA A 239 16.46 19.61 26.34
N LYS A 240 15.56 18.68 26.64
CA LYS A 240 15.82 17.53 27.50
C LYS A 240 16.89 16.59 26.94
N LEU A 241 16.84 16.30 25.65
CA LEU A 241 17.89 15.50 25.00
C LEU A 241 19.22 16.25 24.92
N GLY A 242 19.21 17.60 24.85
CA GLY A 242 20.39 18.42 24.95
C GLY A 242 21.01 18.39 26.35
N GLU A 243 20.21 18.34 27.43
CA GLU A 243 20.68 18.10 28.80
C GLU A 243 21.32 16.71 28.93
N GLN A 244 20.72 15.67 28.32
CA GLN A 244 21.18 14.28 28.39
C GLN A 244 22.46 14.02 27.59
N TYR A 245 22.50 14.48 26.32
CA TYR A 245 23.55 14.14 25.37
C TYR A 245 24.52 15.27 25.03
N GLY A 246 24.27 16.45 25.55
CA GLY A 246 25.07 17.64 25.29
C GLY A 246 24.69 18.41 24.03
N THR A 247 24.91 19.73 24.09
CA THR A 247 24.55 20.66 23.00
C THR A 247 25.39 20.51 21.73
N GLN A 248 26.51 19.79 21.82
CA GLN A 248 27.33 19.45 20.64
C GLN A 248 26.63 18.41 19.75
N LEU A 249 25.88 17.48 20.35
CA LEU A 249 25.15 16.45 19.64
C LEU A 249 23.71 16.90 19.33
N VAL A 250 23.04 17.53 20.29
CA VAL A 250 21.68 18.04 20.13
C VAL A 250 21.76 19.57 20.18
N SER A 251 21.76 20.18 18.98
CA SER A 251 21.77 21.64 18.82
C SER A 251 20.56 22.28 19.51
N GLN A 252 20.72 23.48 20.05
CA GLN A 252 19.62 24.26 20.63
C GLN A 252 18.61 24.70 19.56
N ASP A 253 19.05 24.78 18.33
CA ASP A 253 18.23 25.17 17.17
C ASP A 253 18.20 24.03 16.13
N GLY A 254 17.07 23.88 15.42
CA GLY A 254 16.95 22.93 14.32
C GLY A 254 16.40 21.54 14.72
N PRO A 255 16.57 20.54 13.89
CA PRO A 255 16.02 19.21 14.10
C PRO A 255 16.78 18.43 15.18
N ILE A 256 16.09 17.49 15.83
CA ILE A 256 16.70 16.52 16.75
C ILE A 256 17.32 15.39 15.91
N PRO A 257 18.53 14.91 16.23
CA PRO A 257 19.09 13.73 15.56
C PRO A 257 18.18 12.52 15.71
N ALA A 258 17.76 11.93 14.59
CA ALA A 258 16.72 10.90 14.55
C ALA A 258 17.04 9.65 15.38
N HIS A 259 18.33 9.27 15.48
CA HIS A 259 18.77 8.12 16.25
C HIS A 259 18.59 8.29 17.79
N LEU A 260 18.28 9.49 18.27
CA LEU A 260 18.04 9.77 19.70
C LEU A 260 16.55 9.72 20.08
N LEU A 261 15.65 9.43 19.13
CA LEU A 261 14.20 9.52 19.33
C LEU A 261 13.52 8.18 19.68
N GLY A 262 14.29 7.18 20.08
CA GLY A 262 13.78 5.99 20.75
C GLY A 262 13.30 4.85 19.84
N ASN A 263 13.21 5.04 18.53
CA ASN A 263 12.94 3.93 17.61
C ASN A 263 13.61 4.14 16.25
N MET A 264 13.58 3.08 15.42
CA MET A 264 14.29 3.06 14.14
C MET A 264 13.79 4.12 13.13
N TRP A 265 12.55 4.59 13.24
CA TRP A 265 11.95 5.57 12.33
C TRP A 265 11.70 6.94 12.94
N ALA A 266 12.06 7.12 14.22
CA ALA A 266 11.90 8.39 14.96
C ALA A 266 10.45 8.92 15.04
N GLN A 267 9.43 8.05 14.82
CA GLN A 267 8.02 8.43 14.84
C GLN A 267 7.30 8.12 16.16
N ASP A 268 7.89 7.27 17.01
CA ASP A 268 7.38 6.94 18.33
C ASP A 268 8.44 7.29 19.38
N TRP A 269 8.10 8.21 20.29
CA TRP A 269 9.01 8.72 21.32
C TRP A 269 8.74 8.10 22.70
N SER A 270 7.92 7.06 22.79
CA SER A 270 7.58 6.41 24.06
C SER A 270 8.81 5.88 24.81
N ASN A 271 9.79 5.33 24.05
CA ASN A 271 11.00 4.78 24.63
C ASN A 271 11.96 5.83 25.26
N ILE A 272 11.83 7.09 24.88
CA ILE A 272 12.58 8.20 25.49
C ILE A 272 11.79 8.97 26.55
N TYR A 273 10.53 8.58 26.82
CA TYR A 273 9.71 9.25 27.83
C TYR A 273 10.41 9.43 29.16
N PRO A 274 11.17 8.45 29.72
CA PRO A 274 11.89 8.64 30.97
C PRO A 274 12.93 9.77 30.96
N LEU A 275 13.43 10.15 29.76
CA LEU A 275 14.41 11.23 29.58
C LEU A 275 13.74 12.61 29.43
N VAL A 276 12.49 12.63 28.97
CA VAL A 276 11.81 13.86 28.55
C VAL A 276 10.52 14.13 29.36
N ALA A 277 10.17 13.26 30.30
CA ALA A 277 8.99 13.45 31.13
C ALA A 277 9.03 14.85 31.79
N PRO A 278 7.90 15.58 31.85
CA PRO A 278 7.82 16.81 32.64
C PRO A 278 8.17 16.53 34.08
N SER A 279 8.96 17.42 34.71
CA SER A 279 9.15 17.38 36.18
C SER A 279 7.82 17.63 36.87
N GLU A 280 7.48 16.83 37.89
CA GLU A 280 6.34 17.06 38.78
C GLU A 280 6.44 18.43 39.48
#